data_78aa362f7e06a6d742a9310a368a8389
#
_entry.id   78aa362f7e06a6d742a9310a368a8389
#
_cell.length_a   1.000
_cell.length_b   1.000
_cell.length_c   1.000
_cell.angle_alpha   90.00
_cell.angle_beta   90.00
_cell.angle_gamma   90.00
#
_symmetry.space_group_name_H-M   'P 1'
#
loop_
_entity.id
_entity.type
_entity.pdbx_description
1 polymer ?
#
loop_
_entity_poly.entity_id
_entity_poly.type
_entity_poly.pdbx_seq_one_letter_code
_entity_poly.pdbx_strand_id
1 'polypeptide(L)'
;MYKRQVITVPAYFNDSQRQATKEAGEIAGLEVKRIINEPTAAALAYGLDKKSTDQKIVVFDLGGGTHDVSILELGDGVFEVLSTDGDTHLGGDDFDQAIIEWLVDEFKSENSGLDLSKDPMALQRLKEAAEKSKIELSSTTSSEINLPYIMPVDGVPKHLVRSLTRAKFEQL
;
A
#
# COMPACT_ATOMS: atom_id res chain seq x y z
N MET A 1 -25.43 -8.95 4.79
CA MET A 1 -24.45 -8.54 3.77
C MET A 1 -24.95 -7.24 3.17
N TYR A 2 -24.15 -6.16 3.21
CA TYR A 2 -24.50 -4.87 2.63
C TYR A 2 -24.42 -4.98 1.10
N LYS A 3 -25.57 -4.79 0.40
CA LYS A 3 -25.63 -4.88 -1.06
C LYS A 3 -25.50 -3.53 -1.75
N ARG A 4 -25.75 -2.43 -1.02
CA ARG A 4 -25.67 -1.06 -1.55
C ARG A 4 -24.29 -0.50 -1.33
N GLN A 5 -23.62 -0.05 -2.41
CA GLN A 5 -22.24 0.41 -2.37
C GLN A 5 -22.10 1.80 -2.99
N VAL A 6 -21.23 2.61 -2.40
CA VAL A 6 -20.57 3.72 -3.06
C VAL A 6 -19.14 3.26 -3.28
N ILE A 7 -18.66 3.34 -4.52
CA ILE A 7 -17.31 2.88 -4.89
C ILE A 7 -16.49 4.10 -5.24
N THR A 8 -15.25 4.12 -4.76
CA THR A 8 -14.31 5.20 -5.06
C THR A 8 -13.38 4.81 -6.20
N VAL A 9 -12.94 5.80 -6.96
CA VAL A 9 -11.99 5.68 -8.05
C VAL A 9 -11.01 6.85 -8.03
N PRO A 10 -9.79 6.68 -8.55
CA PRO A 10 -8.85 7.78 -8.73
C PRO A 10 -9.49 8.96 -9.48
N ALA A 11 -9.10 10.18 -9.13
CA ALA A 11 -9.70 11.38 -9.71
C ALA A 11 -9.45 11.50 -11.23
N TYR A 12 -8.34 10.91 -11.72
CA TYR A 12 -7.98 10.92 -13.14
C TYR A 12 -8.71 9.86 -14.00
N PHE A 13 -9.50 8.96 -13.39
CA PHE A 13 -10.27 7.97 -14.17
C PHE A 13 -11.21 8.66 -15.14
N ASN A 14 -11.17 8.24 -16.40
CA ASN A 14 -12.11 8.66 -17.42
C ASN A 14 -13.47 7.94 -17.30
N ASP A 15 -14.44 8.38 -18.09
CA ASP A 15 -15.80 7.83 -18.03
C ASP A 15 -15.85 6.32 -18.31
N SER A 16 -15.03 5.80 -19.23
CA SER A 16 -14.98 4.38 -19.54
C SER A 16 -14.46 3.57 -18.36
N GLN A 17 -13.45 4.05 -17.65
CA GLN A 17 -12.88 3.40 -16.46
C GLN A 17 -13.89 3.43 -15.29
N ARG A 18 -14.60 4.55 -15.10
CA ARG A 18 -15.68 4.67 -14.10
C ARG A 18 -16.81 3.71 -14.39
N GLN A 19 -17.23 3.63 -15.65
CA GLN A 19 -18.28 2.70 -16.07
C GLN A 19 -17.86 1.24 -15.89
N ALA A 20 -16.63 0.86 -16.26
CA ALA A 20 -16.09 -0.48 -16.04
C ALA A 20 -16.04 -0.86 -14.55
N THR A 21 -15.67 0.08 -13.68
CA THR A 21 -15.68 -0.13 -12.22
C THR A 21 -17.09 -0.37 -11.70
N LYS A 22 -18.08 0.42 -12.19
CA LYS A 22 -19.49 0.24 -11.84
C LYS A 22 -20.00 -1.14 -12.25
N GLU A 23 -19.74 -1.52 -13.50
CA GLU A 23 -20.16 -2.82 -14.06
C GLU A 23 -19.52 -3.99 -13.31
N ALA A 24 -18.24 -3.89 -12.94
CA ALA A 24 -17.56 -4.89 -12.11
C ALA A 24 -18.28 -5.09 -10.76
N GLY A 25 -18.68 -3.99 -10.12
CA GLY A 25 -19.47 -4.03 -8.89
C GLY A 25 -20.83 -4.72 -9.08
N GLU A 26 -21.53 -4.41 -10.19
CA GLU A 26 -22.82 -5.01 -10.53
C GLU A 26 -22.67 -6.51 -10.84
N ILE A 27 -21.63 -6.91 -11.58
CA ILE A 27 -21.31 -8.33 -11.85
C ILE A 27 -21.04 -9.09 -10.55
N ALA A 28 -20.40 -8.45 -9.56
CA ALA A 28 -20.19 -9.01 -8.24
C ALA A 28 -21.48 -9.09 -7.39
N GLY A 29 -22.63 -8.69 -7.94
CA GLY A 29 -23.93 -8.71 -7.26
C GLY A 29 -24.15 -7.56 -6.29
N LEU A 30 -23.43 -6.46 -6.43
CA LEU A 30 -23.58 -5.25 -5.63
C LEU A 30 -24.52 -4.26 -6.31
N GLU A 31 -25.30 -3.51 -5.52
CA GLU A 31 -26.05 -2.37 -6.00
C GLU A 31 -25.18 -1.12 -5.90
N VAL A 32 -24.51 -0.74 -7.01
CA VAL A 32 -23.64 0.42 -7.06
C VAL A 32 -24.47 1.69 -7.12
N LYS A 33 -24.54 2.41 -6.01
CA LYS A 33 -25.32 3.65 -5.90
C LYS A 33 -24.60 4.83 -6.54
N ARG A 34 -23.29 4.90 -6.42
CA ARG A 34 -22.47 6.01 -6.90
C ARG A 34 -21.03 5.59 -7.10
N ILE A 35 -20.37 6.21 -8.07
CA ILE A 35 -18.92 6.27 -8.20
C ILE A 35 -18.50 7.68 -7.82
N ILE A 36 -17.51 7.82 -6.93
CA ILE A 36 -16.97 9.12 -6.50
C ILE A 36 -15.44 9.11 -6.54
N ASN A 37 -14.84 10.29 -6.59
CA ASN A 37 -13.38 10.40 -6.56
C ASN A 37 -12.84 10.06 -5.17
N GLU A 38 -11.74 9.31 -5.11
CA GLU A 38 -11.05 8.93 -3.86
C GLU A 38 -10.67 10.15 -3.01
N PRO A 39 -10.04 11.21 -3.56
CA PRO A 39 -9.70 12.38 -2.77
C PRO A 39 -10.94 13.12 -2.23
N THR A 40 -12.06 13.11 -2.97
CA THR A 40 -13.33 13.66 -2.47
C THR A 40 -13.89 12.84 -1.33
N ALA A 41 -13.83 11.51 -1.43
CA ALA A 41 -14.26 10.61 -0.36
C ALA A 41 -13.42 10.79 0.91
N ALA A 42 -12.10 10.93 0.77
CA ALA A 42 -11.19 11.20 1.88
C ALA A 42 -11.53 12.52 2.58
N ALA A 43 -11.75 13.59 1.81
CA ALA A 43 -12.13 14.89 2.34
C ALA A 43 -13.49 14.85 3.08
N LEU A 44 -14.47 14.12 2.53
CA LEU A 44 -15.77 13.90 3.19
C LEU A 44 -15.63 13.12 4.49
N ALA A 45 -14.82 12.05 4.49
CA ALA A 45 -14.58 11.23 5.69
C ALA A 45 -13.91 12.05 6.81
N TYR A 46 -13.10 13.04 6.45
CA TYR A 46 -12.48 13.98 7.38
C TYR A 46 -13.44 15.06 7.88
N GLY A 47 -14.67 15.12 7.35
CA GLY A 47 -15.70 16.06 7.75
C GLY A 47 -15.48 17.49 7.27
N LEU A 48 -14.76 17.67 6.16
CA LEU A 48 -14.47 19.00 5.60
C LEU A 48 -15.70 19.65 4.98
N ASP A 49 -16.70 18.87 4.57
CA ASP A 49 -17.99 19.33 4.08
C ASP A 49 -18.79 20.17 5.09
N LYS A 50 -18.48 20.02 6.38
CA LYS A 50 -19.14 20.73 7.49
C LYS A 50 -18.52 22.09 7.81
N LYS A 51 -17.43 22.43 7.16
CA LYS A 51 -16.75 23.72 7.33
C LYS A 51 -17.28 24.72 6.32
N SER A 52 -17.70 25.89 6.78
CA SER A 52 -18.33 26.94 5.96
C SER A 52 -17.32 27.89 5.30
N THR A 53 -16.06 27.57 5.26
CA THR A 53 -15.00 28.43 4.69
C THR A 53 -14.44 27.81 3.44
N ASP A 54 -14.27 28.62 2.41
CA ASP A 54 -13.52 28.22 1.20
C ASP A 54 -12.10 27.81 1.58
N GLN A 55 -11.71 26.61 1.16
CA GLN A 55 -10.41 26.03 1.48
C GLN A 55 -9.82 25.33 0.27
N LYS A 56 -8.50 25.46 0.11
CA LYS A 56 -7.72 24.57 -0.74
C LYS A 56 -7.04 23.53 0.12
N ILE A 57 -7.21 22.28 -0.24
CA ILE A 57 -6.68 21.13 0.48
C ILE A 57 -5.84 20.27 -0.44
N VAL A 58 -4.84 19.62 0.13
CA VAL A 58 -4.07 18.57 -0.56
C VAL A 58 -4.48 17.25 0.06
N VAL A 59 -4.85 16.30 -0.77
CA VAL A 59 -5.01 14.90 -0.39
C VAL A 59 -3.80 14.15 -0.90
N PHE A 60 -3.06 13.56 0.04
CA PHE A 60 -1.89 12.74 -0.22
C PHE A 60 -2.28 11.30 0.12
N ASP A 61 -2.44 10.48 -0.90
CA ASP A 61 -2.90 9.08 -0.79
C ASP A 61 -1.77 8.14 -1.23
N LEU A 62 -1.17 7.44 -0.29
CA LEU A 62 -0.16 6.42 -0.53
C LEU A 62 -0.73 5.06 -0.13
N GLY A 63 -1.17 4.31 -1.13
CA GLY A 63 -1.73 2.98 -0.97
C GLY A 63 -0.69 1.86 -0.98
N GLY A 64 -1.13 0.63 -1.17
CA GLY A 64 -0.24 -0.54 -1.29
C GLY A 64 0.54 -0.56 -2.59
N GLY A 65 -0.07 -0.15 -3.70
CA GLY A 65 0.53 -0.21 -5.03
C GLY A 65 0.47 1.08 -5.84
N THR A 66 -0.21 2.12 -5.34
CA THR A 66 -0.33 3.42 -6.02
C THR A 66 -0.15 4.57 -5.05
N HIS A 67 0.33 5.68 -5.59
CA HIS A 67 0.46 6.94 -4.89
C HIS A 67 -0.24 8.04 -5.69
N ASP A 68 -1.18 8.73 -5.06
CA ASP A 68 -1.95 9.80 -5.66
C ASP A 68 -1.88 11.07 -4.81
N VAL A 69 -1.68 12.21 -5.46
CA VAL A 69 -1.73 13.54 -4.84
C VAL A 69 -2.77 14.36 -5.58
N SER A 70 -3.75 14.91 -4.86
CA SER A 70 -4.79 15.74 -5.44
C SER A 70 -4.93 17.05 -4.70
N ILE A 71 -5.10 18.13 -5.46
CA ILE A 71 -5.45 19.45 -4.92
C ILE A 71 -6.94 19.66 -5.16
N LEU A 72 -7.68 19.90 -4.07
CA LEU A 72 -9.12 20.17 -4.12
C LEU A 72 -9.38 21.58 -3.61
N GLU A 73 -10.39 22.20 -4.21
CA GLU A 73 -11.04 23.39 -3.68
C GLU A 73 -12.40 23.03 -3.09
N LEU A 74 -12.64 23.51 -1.89
CA LEU A 74 -13.91 23.37 -1.20
C LEU A 74 -14.53 24.74 -1.07
N GLY A 75 -15.72 24.89 -1.68
CA GLY A 75 -16.52 26.11 -1.61
C GLY A 75 -18.00 25.76 -1.66
N ASP A 76 -18.83 26.41 -0.85
CA ASP A 76 -20.29 26.24 -0.80
C ASP A 76 -20.76 24.77 -0.66
N GLY A 77 -19.95 23.91 0.02
CA GLY A 77 -20.24 22.49 0.19
C GLY A 77 -19.95 21.62 -1.05
N VAL A 78 -19.30 22.18 -2.07
CA VAL A 78 -18.87 21.49 -3.28
C VAL A 78 -17.37 21.24 -3.23
N PHE A 79 -16.96 20.03 -3.61
CA PHE A 79 -15.55 19.68 -3.80
C PHE A 79 -15.21 19.68 -5.29
N GLU A 80 -14.30 20.55 -5.68
CA GLU A 80 -13.74 20.59 -7.02
C GLU A 80 -12.30 20.08 -7.01
N VAL A 81 -11.95 19.11 -7.86
CA VAL A 81 -10.58 18.64 -8.05
C VAL A 81 -9.90 19.57 -9.04
N LEU A 82 -8.94 20.37 -8.55
CA LEU A 82 -8.21 21.33 -9.36
C LEU A 82 -7.06 20.67 -10.14
N SER A 83 -6.38 19.73 -9.52
CA SER A 83 -5.25 19.01 -10.11
C SER A 83 -5.06 17.68 -9.42
N THR A 84 -4.55 16.71 -10.17
CA THR A 84 -4.13 15.40 -9.64
C THR A 84 -2.87 14.95 -10.37
N ASP A 85 -1.98 14.28 -9.63
CA ASP A 85 -0.76 13.65 -10.13
C ASP A 85 -0.43 12.45 -9.23
N GLY A 86 0.51 11.60 -9.62
CA GLY A 86 0.89 10.46 -8.82
C GLY A 86 1.72 9.45 -9.59
N ASP A 87 1.90 8.27 -8.97
CA ASP A 87 2.57 7.12 -9.57
C ASP A 87 1.70 5.87 -9.38
N THR A 88 1.34 5.24 -10.49
CA THR A 88 0.50 4.04 -10.51
C THR A 88 1.25 2.77 -10.13
N HIS A 89 2.56 2.86 -9.86
CA HIS A 89 3.44 1.75 -9.52
C HIS A 89 4.33 2.09 -8.32
N LEU A 90 3.85 2.90 -7.39
CA LEU A 90 4.53 3.24 -6.14
C LEU A 90 3.59 3.07 -4.96
N GLY A 91 3.99 2.24 -4.00
CA GLY A 91 3.19 2.02 -2.80
C GLY A 91 3.91 1.21 -1.74
N GLY A 92 3.14 0.75 -0.76
CA GLY A 92 3.65 -0.05 0.36
C GLY A 92 4.34 -1.33 -0.07
N ASP A 93 3.94 -1.91 -1.21
CA ASP A 93 4.51 -3.14 -1.75
C ASP A 93 5.97 -2.94 -2.21
N ASP A 94 6.32 -1.74 -2.70
CA ASP A 94 7.70 -1.40 -3.07
C ASP A 94 8.59 -1.29 -1.83
N PHE A 95 8.06 -0.76 -0.73
CA PHE A 95 8.77 -0.71 0.54
C PHE A 95 8.99 -2.12 1.13
N ASP A 96 8.00 -3.01 1.00
CA ASP A 96 8.15 -4.41 1.38
C ASP A 96 9.21 -5.09 0.52
N GLN A 97 9.23 -4.82 -0.78
CA GLN A 97 10.21 -5.38 -1.71
C GLN A 97 11.63 -4.96 -1.35
N ALA A 98 11.86 -3.70 -0.98
CA ALA A 98 13.18 -3.24 -0.52
C ALA A 98 13.67 -3.99 0.73
N ILE A 99 12.77 -4.26 1.69
CA ILE A 99 13.10 -5.08 2.87
C ILE A 99 13.43 -6.52 2.47
N ILE A 100 12.65 -7.11 1.54
CA ILE A 100 12.89 -8.48 1.05
C ILE A 100 14.26 -8.59 0.39
N GLU A 101 14.61 -7.65 -0.48
CA GLU A 101 15.90 -7.62 -1.17
C GLU A 101 17.05 -7.53 -0.17
N TRP A 102 16.95 -6.65 0.81
CA TRP A 102 17.92 -6.58 1.89
C TRP A 102 18.06 -7.90 2.65
N LEU A 103 16.96 -8.57 3.02
CA LEU A 103 17.00 -9.85 3.73
C LEU A 103 17.61 -10.97 2.88
N VAL A 104 17.30 -11.00 1.57
CA VAL A 104 17.88 -11.95 0.61
C VAL A 104 19.38 -11.76 0.50
N ASP A 105 19.85 -10.52 0.37
CA ASP A 105 21.27 -10.20 0.23
C ASP A 105 22.05 -10.54 1.52
N GLU A 106 21.51 -10.23 2.68
CA GLU A 106 22.09 -10.61 3.97
C GLU A 106 22.23 -12.14 4.08
N PHE A 107 21.17 -12.88 3.79
CA PHE A 107 21.21 -14.33 3.84
C PHE A 107 22.20 -14.92 2.84
N LYS A 108 22.24 -14.41 1.63
CA LYS A 108 23.13 -14.84 0.56
C LYS A 108 24.59 -14.63 0.92
N SER A 109 24.92 -13.52 1.58
CA SER A 109 26.29 -13.23 2.02
C SER A 109 26.82 -14.23 3.06
N GLU A 110 25.95 -14.71 3.94
CA GLU A 110 26.30 -15.65 5.02
C GLU A 110 26.21 -17.14 4.63
N ASN A 111 25.51 -17.46 3.53
CA ASN A 111 25.21 -18.84 3.14
C ASN A 111 25.73 -19.17 1.73
N SER A 112 26.99 -18.83 1.45
CA SER A 112 27.69 -19.22 0.22
C SER A 112 26.95 -18.88 -1.09
N GLY A 113 26.24 -17.76 -1.11
CA GLY A 113 25.53 -17.29 -2.29
C GLY A 113 24.13 -17.89 -2.49
N LEU A 114 23.59 -18.58 -1.49
CA LEU A 114 22.25 -19.17 -1.56
C LEU A 114 21.17 -18.08 -1.60
N ASP A 115 20.28 -18.17 -2.56
CA ASP A 115 19.30 -17.13 -2.89
C ASP A 115 17.88 -17.56 -2.48
N LEU A 116 17.37 -16.96 -1.42
CA LEU A 116 16.03 -17.22 -0.88
C LEU A 116 14.91 -16.84 -1.87
N SER A 117 15.15 -15.91 -2.79
CA SER A 117 14.13 -15.47 -3.75
C SER A 117 13.74 -16.55 -4.75
N LYS A 118 14.56 -17.60 -4.89
CA LYS A 118 14.31 -18.75 -5.78
C LYS A 118 13.42 -19.82 -5.17
N ASP A 119 13.17 -19.78 -3.87
CA ASP A 119 12.25 -20.69 -3.19
C ASP A 119 10.91 -19.95 -2.92
N PRO A 120 9.80 -20.39 -3.56
CA PRO A 120 8.50 -19.75 -3.39
C PRO A 120 8.00 -19.75 -1.95
N MET A 121 8.33 -20.79 -1.15
CA MET A 121 7.92 -20.85 0.26
C MET A 121 8.71 -19.87 1.12
N ALA A 122 10.03 -19.77 0.90
CA ALA A 122 10.87 -18.79 1.57
C ALA A 122 10.45 -17.37 1.20
N LEU A 123 10.20 -17.12 -0.09
CA LEU A 123 9.77 -15.82 -0.58
C LEU A 123 8.43 -15.37 0.04
N GLN A 124 7.45 -16.28 0.17
CA GLN A 124 6.18 -15.96 0.81
C GLN A 124 6.37 -15.55 2.28
N ARG A 125 7.21 -16.28 3.02
CA ARG A 125 7.52 -15.97 4.42
C ARG A 125 8.29 -14.65 4.56
N LEU A 126 9.17 -14.34 3.60
CA LEU A 126 9.87 -13.05 3.55
C LEU A 126 8.89 -11.90 3.34
N LYS A 127 7.91 -12.04 2.44
CA LYS A 127 6.87 -11.03 2.18
C LYS A 127 6.06 -10.73 3.45
N GLU A 128 5.56 -11.76 4.12
CA GLU A 128 4.78 -11.62 5.35
C GLU A 128 5.62 -10.94 6.47
N ALA A 129 6.89 -11.29 6.59
CA ALA A 129 7.77 -10.70 7.59
C ALA A 129 8.15 -9.25 7.26
N ALA A 130 8.37 -8.93 5.99
CA ALA A 130 8.66 -7.57 5.53
C ALA A 130 7.49 -6.63 5.80
N GLU A 131 6.28 -7.00 5.37
CA GLU A 131 5.07 -6.22 5.62
C GLU A 131 4.82 -6.01 7.12
N LYS A 132 4.94 -7.08 7.92
CA LYS A 132 4.81 -6.98 9.37
C LYS A 132 5.81 -6.00 9.97
N SER A 133 7.09 -6.11 9.58
CA SER A 133 8.15 -5.22 10.08
C SER A 133 7.94 -3.78 9.66
N LYS A 134 7.52 -3.53 8.41
CA LYS A 134 7.14 -2.19 7.92
C LYS A 134 6.04 -1.58 8.80
N ILE A 135 4.98 -2.34 9.10
CA ILE A 135 3.89 -1.89 9.96
C ILE A 135 4.37 -1.59 11.37
N GLU A 136 5.17 -2.48 11.97
CA GLU A 136 5.72 -2.29 13.32
C GLU A 136 6.59 -1.03 13.41
N LEU A 137 7.42 -0.77 12.40
CA LEU A 137 8.30 0.39 12.32
C LEU A 137 7.56 1.73 12.24
N SER A 138 6.26 1.75 11.97
CA SER A 138 5.44 2.96 12.08
C SER A 138 5.33 3.46 13.53
N SER A 139 5.44 2.56 14.51
CA SER A 139 5.28 2.88 15.94
C SER A 139 6.51 2.58 16.80
N THR A 140 7.45 1.75 16.30
CA THR A 140 8.68 1.35 17.01
C THR A 140 9.92 1.86 16.27
N THR A 141 11.06 1.84 16.96
CA THR A 141 12.37 2.19 16.37
C THR A 141 13.10 0.99 15.78
N SER A 142 12.64 -0.23 16.09
CA SER A 142 13.17 -1.48 15.56
C SER A 142 12.10 -2.55 15.52
N SER A 143 12.22 -3.48 14.57
CA SER A 143 11.41 -4.68 14.43
C SER A 143 12.33 -5.89 14.33
N GLU A 144 11.96 -7.01 14.97
CA GLU A 144 12.70 -8.26 14.92
C GLU A 144 12.06 -9.21 13.91
N ILE A 145 12.84 -9.60 12.91
CA ILE A 145 12.47 -10.57 11.90
C ILE A 145 13.08 -11.91 12.28
N ASN A 146 12.24 -12.89 12.60
CA ASN A 146 12.66 -14.24 12.98
C ASN A 146 11.94 -15.28 12.12
N LEU A 147 12.68 -15.86 11.18
CA LEU A 147 12.20 -16.88 10.24
C LEU A 147 12.97 -18.19 10.46
N PRO A 148 12.54 -19.01 11.43
CA PRO A 148 13.18 -20.30 11.69
C PRO A 148 12.93 -21.25 10.50
N TYR A 149 13.92 -22.09 10.22
CA TYR A 149 13.85 -23.10 9.15
C TYR A 149 13.42 -22.50 7.80
N ILE A 150 14.04 -21.38 7.43
CA ILE A 150 13.68 -20.66 6.20
C ILE A 150 14.01 -21.48 4.95
N MET A 151 15.13 -22.17 4.97
CA MET A 151 15.61 -23.04 3.90
C MET A 151 16.61 -24.07 4.42
N PRO A 152 16.63 -25.33 3.93
CA PRO A 152 17.71 -26.26 4.19
C PRO A 152 18.93 -25.96 3.29
N VAL A 153 20.14 -26.03 3.87
CA VAL A 153 21.43 -25.94 3.15
C VAL A 153 22.18 -27.21 3.42
N ASP A 154 22.49 -27.99 2.39
CA ASP A 154 23.14 -29.32 2.51
C ASP A 154 22.46 -30.25 3.54
N GLY A 155 21.12 -30.18 3.57
CA GLY A 155 20.29 -30.95 4.52
C GLY A 155 20.26 -30.37 5.95
N VAL A 156 20.96 -29.26 6.21
CA VAL A 156 20.94 -28.56 7.50
C VAL A 156 19.98 -27.39 7.44
N PRO A 157 18.96 -27.32 8.32
CA PRO A 157 18.04 -26.22 8.34
C PRO A 157 18.72 -24.91 8.73
N LYS A 158 18.51 -23.86 7.97
CA LYS A 158 18.97 -22.50 8.23
C LYS A 158 17.86 -21.63 8.77
N HIS A 159 18.24 -20.65 9.56
CA HIS A 159 17.35 -19.68 10.16
C HIS A 159 17.76 -18.28 9.66
N LEU A 160 16.79 -17.40 9.49
CA LEU A 160 17.03 -15.98 9.24
C LEU A 160 16.53 -15.19 10.44
N VAL A 161 17.44 -14.55 11.17
CA VAL A 161 17.12 -13.68 12.29
C VAL A 161 17.79 -12.33 12.05
N ARG A 162 17.01 -11.25 11.99
CA ARG A 162 17.51 -9.88 11.77
C ARG A 162 16.73 -8.89 12.61
N SER A 163 17.42 -7.85 13.02
CA SER A 163 16.79 -6.66 13.59
C SER A 163 16.82 -5.55 12.55
N LEU A 164 15.67 -5.14 12.08
CA LEU A 164 15.50 -4.01 11.17
C LEU A 164 15.20 -2.76 11.99
N THR A 165 16.08 -1.77 11.94
CA THR A 165 15.83 -0.47 12.56
C THR A 165 15.10 0.46 11.58
N ARG A 166 14.33 1.42 12.11
CA ARG A 166 13.70 2.47 11.28
C ARG A 166 14.73 3.21 10.44
N ALA A 167 15.87 3.58 11.04
CA ALA A 167 16.95 4.26 10.31
C ALA A 167 17.53 3.42 9.16
N LYS A 168 17.60 2.09 9.32
CA LYS A 168 18.02 1.20 8.23
C LYS A 168 16.94 1.12 7.15
N PHE A 169 15.67 1.02 7.54
CA PHE A 169 14.56 1.00 6.60
C PHE A 169 14.47 2.29 5.77
N GLU A 170 14.73 3.44 6.36
CA GLU A 170 14.78 4.74 5.66
C GLU A 170 15.96 4.87 4.68
N GLN A 171 16.94 3.98 4.75
CA GLN A 171 18.09 3.92 3.84
C GLN A 171 17.92 2.92 2.68
N LEU A 172 16.96 2.01 2.79
CA LEU A 172 16.67 1.03 1.74
C LEU A 172 15.87 1.67 0.62
#